data_56d6b68b62056cc238595a167808dd8c
#
_entry.id   56d6b68b62056cc238595a167808dd8c
#
_cell.length_a   1.000
_cell.length_b   1.000
_cell.length_c   1.000
_cell.angle_alpha   90.00
_cell.angle_beta   90.00
_cell.angle_gamma   90.00
#
_symmetry.space_group_name_H-M   'P 1'
#
loop_
_entity.id
_entity.type
_entity.pdbx_description
1 polymer ?
#
loop_
_entity_poly.entity_id
_entity_poly.type
_entity_poly.pdbx_seq_one_letter_code
_entity_poly.pdbx_strand_id
1 'polypeptide(L)'
;MVDERQADSMFHALADATRRDIFLLVLQSEHSVSNISRRYPMSFAAVQKHVAVLERAGLITKKRRGREQLVSGNVDTLRAARRLLEDLEAIWLQRIGRIEEILAEPNSTETNSTETNKE
;
A
#
# COMPACT_ATOMS: atom_id res chain seq x y z
N MET A 1 12.00 8.12 1.85
CA MET A 1 12.16 6.73 2.16
C MET A 1 11.36 6.33 3.39
N VAL A 2 10.83 5.14 3.40
CA VAL A 2 9.99 4.69 4.49
C VAL A 2 10.85 3.95 5.49
N ASP A 3 10.77 4.33 6.77
CA ASP A 3 11.49 3.56 7.78
C ASP A 3 10.57 2.44 8.26
N GLU A 4 11.12 1.60 9.11
CA GLU A 4 10.43 0.41 9.53
C GLU A 4 9.16 0.73 10.30
N ARG A 5 9.20 1.74 11.12
CA ARG A 5 8.06 2.12 11.91
C ARG A 5 6.93 2.65 11.05
N GLN A 6 7.26 3.43 10.02
CA GLN A 6 6.26 3.94 9.14
C GLN A 6 5.65 2.83 8.29
N ALA A 7 6.46 1.86 7.89
CA ALA A 7 5.95 0.71 7.13
C ALA A 7 4.92 -0.05 7.96
N ASP A 8 5.22 -0.28 9.24
CA ASP A 8 4.29 -0.98 10.10
C ASP A 8 2.98 -0.21 10.22
N SER A 9 3.05 1.11 10.37
CA SER A 9 1.86 1.93 10.49
C SER A 9 1.02 1.88 9.22
N MET A 10 1.67 1.90 8.06
CA MET A 10 0.96 1.83 6.79
C MET A 10 0.22 0.52 6.64
N PHE A 11 0.90 -0.59 6.91
CA PHE A 11 0.26 -1.89 6.75
C PHE A 11 -0.82 -2.11 7.79
N HIS A 12 -0.60 -1.63 9.02
CA HIS A 12 -1.63 -1.70 10.04
C HIS A 12 -2.87 -0.91 9.60
N ALA A 13 -2.68 0.30 9.08
CA ALA A 13 -3.79 1.12 8.66
C ALA A 13 -4.57 0.45 7.53
N LEU A 14 -3.86 -0.17 6.60
CA LEU A 14 -4.49 -0.79 5.45
C LEU A 14 -5.01 -2.20 5.72
N ALA A 15 -4.81 -2.71 6.93
CA ALA A 15 -5.29 -4.04 7.27
C ALA A 15 -6.79 -4.10 7.53
N ASP A 16 -7.44 -2.96 7.67
CA ASP A 16 -8.87 -2.89 7.95
C ASP A 16 -9.65 -2.50 6.68
N ALA A 17 -10.72 -3.23 6.39
CA ALA A 17 -11.46 -3.00 5.16
C ALA A 17 -12.09 -1.61 5.09
N THR A 18 -12.64 -1.13 6.22
CA THR A 18 -13.23 0.19 6.24
C THR A 18 -12.18 1.27 5.98
N ARG A 19 -11.00 1.11 6.56
CA ARG A 19 -9.94 2.09 6.33
C ARG A 19 -9.47 2.08 4.88
N ARG A 20 -9.37 0.89 4.27
CA ARG A 20 -9.03 0.83 2.84
C ARG A 20 -10.07 1.55 1.99
N ASP A 21 -11.34 1.39 2.37
CA ASP A 21 -12.42 2.00 1.64
C ASP A 21 -12.38 3.53 1.77
N ILE A 22 -12.14 4.02 2.96
CA ILE A 22 -12.00 5.46 3.17
C ILE A 22 -10.81 6.01 2.40
N PHE A 23 -9.69 5.30 2.44
CA PHE A 23 -8.50 5.75 1.74
C PHE A 23 -8.76 5.83 0.23
N LEU A 24 -9.42 4.81 -0.32
CA LEU A 24 -9.75 4.81 -1.73
C LEU A 24 -10.64 6.00 -2.08
N LEU A 25 -11.60 6.29 -1.23
CA LEU A 25 -12.50 7.40 -1.45
C LEU A 25 -11.75 8.73 -1.50
N VAL A 26 -10.87 8.97 -0.54
CA VAL A 26 -10.19 10.26 -0.45
C VAL A 26 -9.01 10.38 -1.41
N LEU A 27 -8.57 9.28 -2.00
CA LEU A 27 -7.63 9.36 -3.09
C LEU A 27 -8.29 9.91 -4.34
N GLN A 28 -9.59 9.69 -4.50
CA GLN A 28 -10.29 10.15 -5.67
C GLN A 28 -10.68 11.62 -5.56
N SER A 29 -11.03 12.07 -4.38
CA SER A 29 -11.35 13.48 -4.17
C SER A 29 -11.37 13.77 -2.69
N GLU A 30 -11.24 15.05 -2.35
CA GLU A 30 -11.25 15.49 -0.98
C GLU A 30 -12.66 15.39 -0.41
N HIS A 31 -12.76 14.98 0.85
CA HIS A 31 -14.06 14.86 1.52
C HIS A 31 -13.93 15.34 2.96
N SER A 32 -15.01 15.93 3.48
CA SER A 32 -15.01 16.28 4.90
C SER A 32 -15.21 15.01 5.73
N VAL A 33 -14.76 15.05 6.97
CA VAL A 33 -14.96 13.92 7.88
C VAL A 33 -16.46 13.64 8.04
N SER A 34 -17.28 14.70 8.09
CA SER A 34 -18.72 14.52 8.19
C SER A 34 -19.29 13.79 6.98
N ASN A 35 -18.81 14.15 5.80
CA ASN A 35 -19.27 13.50 4.59
C ASN A 35 -18.86 12.03 4.56
N ILE A 36 -17.64 11.75 4.99
CA ILE A 36 -17.18 10.35 5.07
C ILE A 36 -18.06 9.59 6.04
N SER A 37 -18.37 10.21 7.20
CA SER A 37 -19.13 9.54 8.22
C SER A 37 -20.53 9.12 7.74
N ARG A 38 -21.12 9.89 6.86
CA ARG A 38 -22.46 9.56 6.38
C ARG A 38 -22.49 8.32 5.49
N ARG A 39 -21.34 7.85 5.06
CA ARG A 39 -21.28 6.71 4.15
C ARG A 39 -21.20 5.36 4.86
N TYR A 40 -21.03 5.37 6.17
CA TYR A 40 -20.84 4.13 6.90
C TYR A 40 -21.81 3.98 8.06
N PRO A 41 -22.28 2.76 8.33
CA PRO A 41 -23.21 2.52 9.43
C PRO A 41 -22.46 2.41 10.75
N MET A 42 -21.76 3.44 11.13
CA MET A 42 -21.02 3.45 12.38
C MET A 42 -21.02 4.88 12.91
N SER A 43 -20.66 5.07 14.15
CA SER A 43 -20.71 6.38 14.77
C SER A 43 -19.67 7.32 14.18
N PHE A 44 -19.92 8.60 14.30
CA PHE A 44 -18.96 9.61 13.85
C PHE A 44 -17.63 9.42 14.56
N ALA A 45 -17.66 9.08 15.85
CA ALA A 45 -16.42 8.86 16.59
C ALA A 45 -15.63 7.68 16.04
N ALA A 46 -16.33 6.63 15.62
CA ALA A 46 -15.65 5.47 15.04
C ALA A 46 -14.98 5.86 13.71
N VAL A 47 -15.67 6.64 12.89
CA VAL A 47 -15.10 7.10 11.63
C VAL A 47 -13.89 7.99 11.91
N GLN A 48 -13.98 8.86 12.92
CA GLN A 48 -12.83 9.69 13.26
C GLN A 48 -11.63 8.87 13.69
N LYS A 49 -11.84 7.76 14.38
CA LYS A 49 -10.73 6.90 14.77
C LYS A 49 -10.08 6.26 13.56
N HIS A 50 -10.87 5.82 12.59
CA HIS A 50 -10.31 5.28 11.36
C HIS A 50 -9.50 6.33 10.60
N VAL A 51 -10.02 7.54 10.52
CA VAL A 51 -9.32 8.63 9.85
C VAL A 51 -8.02 8.94 10.58
N ALA A 52 -8.04 8.92 11.91
CA ALA A 52 -6.82 9.20 12.69
C ALA A 52 -5.74 8.13 12.47
N VAL A 53 -6.13 6.87 12.33
CA VAL A 53 -5.16 5.81 12.05
C VAL A 53 -4.52 6.04 10.69
N LEU A 54 -5.33 6.38 9.69
CA LEU A 54 -4.81 6.66 8.35
C LEU A 54 -3.89 7.88 8.35
N GLU A 55 -4.23 8.89 9.13
CA GLU A 55 -3.41 10.10 9.20
C GLU A 55 -2.07 9.81 9.85
N ARG A 56 -2.06 9.06 10.95
CA ARG A 56 -0.80 8.73 11.62
C ARG A 56 0.11 7.90 10.74
N ALA A 57 -0.47 7.10 9.85
CA ALA A 57 0.33 6.32 8.91
C ALA A 57 0.82 7.14 7.73
N GLY A 58 0.40 8.40 7.63
CA GLY A 58 0.82 9.26 6.54
C GLY A 58 0.06 9.04 5.25
N LEU A 59 -1.00 8.22 5.28
CA LEU A 59 -1.75 7.91 4.07
C LEU A 59 -2.75 9.00 3.69
N ILE A 60 -3.13 9.80 4.66
CA ILE A 60 -4.02 10.93 4.39
C ILE A 60 -3.51 12.16 5.11
N THR A 61 -3.99 13.30 4.68
CA THR A 61 -3.74 14.56 5.38
C THR A 61 -5.09 15.18 5.68
N LYS A 62 -5.15 15.93 6.79
CA LYS A 62 -6.35 16.65 7.17
C LYS A 62 -6.06 18.13 7.16
N LYS A 63 -7.01 18.90 6.66
CA LYS A 63 -6.88 20.34 6.60
C LYS A 63 -8.15 20.96 7.07
N ARG A 64 -8.06 21.95 7.95
CA ARG A 64 -9.26 22.62 8.40
C ARG A 64 -9.69 23.68 7.42
N ARG A 65 -10.96 23.70 7.11
CA ARG A 65 -11.53 24.74 6.27
C ARG A 65 -12.85 25.16 6.91
N GLY A 66 -12.86 26.34 7.55
CA GLY A 66 -14.04 26.76 8.27
C GLY A 66 -14.29 25.81 9.44
N ARG A 67 -15.46 25.23 9.46
CA ARG A 67 -15.82 24.32 10.52
C ARG A 67 -15.57 22.87 10.16
N GLU A 68 -15.09 22.63 8.94
CA GLU A 68 -14.91 21.27 8.49
C GLU A 68 -13.46 20.85 8.50
N GLN A 69 -13.24 19.55 8.65
CA GLN A 69 -11.95 18.97 8.47
C GLN A 69 -11.99 18.22 7.15
N LEU A 70 -11.17 18.64 6.21
CA LEU A 70 -11.13 18.01 4.89
C LEU A 70 -10.01 17.00 4.84
N VAL A 71 -10.31 15.83 4.25
CA VAL A 71 -9.38 14.71 4.20
C VAL A 71 -9.01 14.44 2.76
N SER A 72 -7.73 14.34 2.50
CA SER A 72 -7.20 14.04 1.17
C SER A 72 -6.22 12.88 1.27
N GLY A 73 -6.15 12.07 0.22
CA GLY A 73 -5.18 11.00 0.18
C GLY A 73 -3.78 11.49 -0.15
N ASN A 74 -2.79 10.77 0.35
CA ASN A 74 -1.39 11.11 0.10
C ASN A 74 -0.78 10.00 -0.75
N VAL A 75 -0.67 10.25 -2.06
CA VAL A 75 -0.22 9.23 -2.97
C VAL A 75 1.29 8.97 -2.81
N ASP A 76 2.05 9.93 -2.28
CA ASP A 76 3.48 9.71 -2.11
C ASP A 76 3.76 8.63 -1.09
N THR A 77 2.98 8.59 -0.01
CA THR A 77 3.12 7.53 0.98
C THR A 77 2.74 6.18 0.38
N LEU A 78 1.69 6.16 -0.44
CA LEU A 78 1.31 4.93 -1.11
C LEU A 78 2.41 4.43 -2.05
N ARG A 79 3.05 5.34 -2.77
CA ARG A 79 4.16 4.96 -3.65
C ARG A 79 5.33 4.39 -2.86
N ALA A 80 5.59 4.92 -1.68
CA ALA A 80 6.64 4.40 -0.84
C ALA A 80 6.33 2.98 -0.39
N ALA A 81 5.06 2.70 -0.07
CA ALA A 81 4.65 1.35 0.30
C ALA A 81 4.81 0.40 -0.89
N ARG A 82 4.46 0.88 -2.08
CA ARG A 82 4.61 0.04 -3.28
C ARG A 82 6.07 -0.32 -3.52
N ARG A 83 6.98 0.63 -3.34
CA ARG A 83 8.40 0.34 -3.53
C ARG A 83 8.89 -0.71 -2.53
N LEU A 84 8.41 -0.65 -1.29
CA LEU A 84 8.81 -1.66 -0.32
C LEU A 84 8.33 -3.04 -0.77
N LEU A 85 7.09 -3.14 -1.25
CA LEU A 85 6.57 -4.42 -1.71
C LEU A 85 7.32 -4.91 -2.94
N GLU A 86 7.72 -4.01 -3.82
CA GLU A 86 8.52 -4.38 -4.99
C GLU A 86 9.88 -4.92 -4.58
N ASP A 87 10.49 -4.34 -3.54
CA ASP A 87 11.77 -4.83 -3.06
C ASP A 87 11.64 -6.24 -2.51
N LEU A 88 10.58 -6.50 -1.77
CA LEU A 88 10.34 -7.84 -1.25
C LEU A 88 10.09 -8.84 -2.38
N GLU A 89 9.36 -8.42 -3.39
CA GLU A 89 9.12 -9.26 -4.54
C GLU A 89 10.40 -9.57 -5.28
N ALA A 90 11.30 -8.59 -5.39
CA ALA A 90 12.57 -8.79 -6.07
C ALA A 90 13.39 -9.87 -5.38
N ILE A 91 13.38 -9.86 -4.05
CA ILE A 91 14.10 -10.88 -3.30
C ILE A 91 13.50 -12.26 -3.57
N TRP A 92 12.18 -12.34 -3.61
CA TRP A 92 11.50 -13.60 -3.90
C TRP A 92 11.85 -14.11 -5.30
N LEU A 93 11.84 -13.21 -6.29
CA LEU A 93 12.14 -13.59 -7.65
C LEU A 93 13.59 -14.04 -7.81
N GLN A 94 14.52 -13.45 -7.07
CA GLN A 94 15.90 -13.90 -7.09
C GLN A 94 16.00 -15.32 -6.55
N ARG A 95 15.24 -15.60 -5.50
CA ARG A 95 15.27 -16.93 -4.92
C ARG A 95 14.73 -17.98 -5.89
N ILE A 96 13.63 -17.66 -6.58
CA ILE A 96 13.05 -18.54 -7.56
C ILE A 96 14.05 -18.78 -8.70
N GLY A 97 14.69 -17.74 -9.18
CA GLY A 97 15.66 -17.89 -10.25
C GLY A 97 16.82 -18.79 -9.87
N ARG A 98 17.30 -18.66 -8.64
CA ARG A 98 18.39 -19.52 -8.20
C ARG A 98 17.97 -20.96 -8.13
N ILE A 99 16.76 -21.24 -7.70
CA ILE A 99 16.28 -22.61 -7.65
C ILE A 99 16.19 -23.18 -9.06
N GLU A 100 15.70 -22.41 -10.00
CA GLU A 100 15.61 -22.85 -11.37
C GLU A 100 16.99 -23.14 -11.94
N GLU A 101 17.96 -22.31 -11.65
CA GLU A 101 19.30 -22.54 -12.11
C GLU A 101 19.85 -23.84 -11.57
N ILE A 102 19.65 -24.11 -10.29
CA ILE A 102 20.16 -25.32 -9.70
C ILE A 102 19.50 -26.55 -10.32
N LEU A 103 18.21 -26.49 -10.53
CA LEU A 103 17.52 -27.63 -11.10
C LEU A 103 17.91 -27.90 -12.55
N ALA A 104 18.23 -26.85 -13.29
CA ALA A 104 18.56 -27.01 -14.67
C ALA A 104 20.03 -27.33 -14.91
N GLU A 105 20.86 -27.18 -13.91
CA GLU A 105 22.26 -27.25 -14.10
C GLU A 105 22.77 -28.50 -14.75
N PRO A 106 22.34 -29.64 -14.37
CA PRO A 106 22.94 -30.84 -14.92
C PRO A 106 22.80 -30.92 -16.41
N ASN A 107 21.73 -30.45 -16.95
CA ASN A 107 21.56 -30.57 -18.35
C ASN A 107 21.62 -29.29 -19.03
N SER A 108 21.97 -28.25 -18.35
CA SER A 108 21.85 -26.97 -18.94
C SER A 108 22.76 -26.74 -20.07
N THR A 109 23.78 -27.53 -20.20
CA THR A 109 24.71 -27.24 -21.21
C THR A 109 24.12 -27.17 -22.56
N GLU A 110 23.30 -28.08 -22.89
CA GLU A 110 22.83 -28.03 -24.18
C GLU A 110 21.60 -27.24 -24.36
N THR A 111 20.81 -27.12 -23.39
CA THR A 111 19.60 -26.47 -23.68
C THR A 111 19.62 -25.03 -23.56
N ASN A 112 20.41 -24.50 -22.70
CA ASN A 112 20.24 -23.18 -22.44
C ASN A 112 20.32 -22.26 -23.57
N SER A 113 21.05 -22.54 -24.51
CA SER A 113 21.23 -21.55 -25.52
C SER A 113 19.91 -21.23 -26.20
N THR A 114 19.09 -22.14 -26.35
CA THR A 114 17.97 -21.87 -27.13
C THR A 114 16.96 -21.09 -26.47
N GLU A 115 16.63 -21.33 -25.35
CA GLU A 115 15.58 -20.70 -24.87
C GLU A 115 15.71 -19.39 -24.57
N THR A 116 16.76 -18.93 -24.37
CA THR A 116 16.82 -17.64 -23.96
C THR A 116 16.04 -16.72 -24.70
N ASN A 117 15.99 -16.86 -25.91
CA ASN A 117 15.34 -15.85 -26.57
C ASN A 117 13.98 -15.83 -26.52
N LYS A 118 13.42 -16.54 -26.14
CA LYS A 118 12.11 -16.47 -26.13
C LYS A 118 11.61 -15.62 -25.31
N GLU A 119 11.71 -15.02 -24.97
CA GLU A 119 11.15 -14.24 -24.35
C GLU A 119 10.73 -13.95 -24.08
#